data_22052fb1971d188501e9ba07fe185ecb
#
_entry.id   22052fb1971d188501e9ba07fe185ecb
#
_cell.length_a   1.000
_cell.length_b   1.000
_cell.length_c   1.000
_cell.angle_alpha   90.00
_cell.angle_beta   90.00
_cell.angle_gamma   90.00
#
_symmetry.space_group_name_H-M   'P 1'
#
loop_
_entity.id
_entity.type
_entity.pdbx_description
1 polymer ?
#
loop_
_entity_poly.entity_id
_entity_poly.type
_entity_poly.pdbx_seq_one_letter_code
_entity_poly.pdbx_strand_id
1 'polypeptide(L)'
;GRGQEIKGPFQTCHGTGHEKQSHKVSVKIPAGVETGQQIRLAGQGEAGFNGGPYGDLFVIINVNPSDKFTRDGSTIYYTLNISFVQAALGDTVEVPTVHGNVEMTIPAGTQTGKTFRLKGKGAPRLRGGSQGDQHVTVKIVTPTKLNDAQKEALLAFAKASGDEKIAPQKKGFFNKVKDALEDL
;
A
#
# COMPACT_ATOMS: atom_id res chain seq x y z
N GLY A 1 10.27 -46.71 -36.69
CA GLY A 1 9.00 -46.10 -36.46
C GLY A 1 8.09 -46.29 -37.67
N ARG A 2 6.87 -46.76 -37.50
CA ARG A 2 5.86 -46.79 -38.53
C ARG A 2 5.30 -45.37 -38.69
N GLY A 3 5.85 -44.58 -39.62
CA GLY A 3 5.28 -43.30 -40.01
C GLY A 3 3.93 -43.54 -40.70
N GLN A 4 2.88 -42.86 -40.23
CA GLN A 4 1.60 -42.79 -40.93
C GLN A 4 1.63 -41.58 -41.86
N GLU A 5 1.40 -41.81 -43.16
CA GLU A 5 1.24 -40.74 -44.14
C GLU A 5 -0.21 -40.24 -44.11
N ILE A 6 -0.43 -38.99 -43.79
CA ILE A 6 -1.77 -38.40 -43.78
C ILE A 6 -2.12 -37.98 -45.21
N LYS A 7 -2.95 -38.76 -45.86
CA LYS A 7 -3.51 -38.44 -47.18
C LYS A 7 -4.80 -37.63 -47.00
N GLY A 8 -4.74 -36.35 -47.25
CA GLY A 8 -5.89 -35.43 -47.15
C GLY A 8 -6.13 -34.88 -45.75
N PRO A 9 -5.27 -34.00 -45.20
CA PRO A 9 -5.50 -33.38 -43.92
C PRO A 9 -6.74 -32.47 -43.96
N PHE A 10 -7.56 -32.53 -42.91
CA PHE A 10 -8.69 -31.61 -42.78
C PHE A 10 -8.17 -30.15 -42.68
N GLN A 11 -8.89 -29.22 -43.33
CA GLN A 11 -8.48 -27.81 -43.38
C GLN A 11 -8.42 -27.14 -41.99
N THR A 12 -9.18 -27.65 -41.02
CA THR A 12 -9.28 -27.13 -39.67
C THR A 12 -8.09 -27.54 -38.79
N CYS A 13 -7.59 -28.77 -38.88
CA CYS A 13 -6.52 -29.26 -38.02
C CYS A 13 -5.18 -29.49 -38.75
N HIS A 14 -5.13 -29.37 -40.08
CA HIS A 14 -3.92 -29.60 -40.90
C HIS A 14 -3.19 -30.91 -40.59
N GLY A 15 -3.94 -31.95 -40.20
CA GLY A 15 -3.40 -33.25 -39.85
C GLY A 15 -2.92 -33.43 -38.42
N THR A 16 -3.04 -32.43 -37.55
CA THR A 16 -2.66 -32.52 -36.14
C THR A 16 -3.67 -33.25 -35.25
N GLY A 17 -4.92 -33.44 -35.75
CA GLY A 17 -6.02 -34.02 -34.98
C GLY A 17 -6.59 -33.10 -33.89
N HIS A 18 -6.11 -31.87 -33.78
CA HIS A 18 -6.55 -30.88 -32.79
C HIS A 18 -7.06 -29.61 -33.46
N GLU A 19 -8.14 -29.06 -32.92
CA GLU A 19 -8.69 -27.78 -33.33
C GLU A 19 -8.50 -26.76 -32.21
N LYS A 20 -8.12 -25.51 -32.56
CA LYS A 20 -7.93 -24.45 -31.61
C LYS A 20 -9.28 -23.81 -31.30
N GLN A 21 -9.80 -24.01 -30.09
CA GLN A 21 -11.03 -23.42 -29.60
C GLN A 21 -10.77 -22.48 -28.45
N SER A 22 -11.51 -21.36 -28.41
CA SER A 22 -11.48 -20.44 -27.25
C SER A 22 -12.46 -20.94 -26.19
N HIS A 23 -11.95 -21.25 -25.02
CA HIS A 23 -12.74 -21.68 -23.87
C HIS A 23 -12.65 -20.64 -22.73
N LYS A 24 -13.81 -20.23 -22.16
CA LYS A 24 -13.86 -19.33 -21.01
C LYS A 24 -13.85 -20.15 -19.74
N VAL A 25 -12.84 -19.93 -18.90
CA VAL A 25 -12.70 -20.61 -17.62
C VAL A 25 -12.94 -19.61 -16.49
N SER A 26 -13.82 -19.95 -15.55
CA SER A 26 -14.05 -19.16 -14.34
C SER A 26 -13.09 -19.60 -13.24
N VAL A 27 -12.33 -18.65 -12.70
CA VAL A 27 -11.37 -18.91 -11.64
C VAL A 27 -11.82 -18.20 -10.36
N LYS A 28 -12.03 -18.96 -9.28
CA LYS A 28 -12.31 -18.41 -7.96
C LYS A 28 -11.00 -18.08 -7.26
N ILE A 29 -10.68 -16.80 -7.15
CA ILE A 29 -9.50 -16.32 -6.44
C ILE A 29 -9.82 -16.22 -4.94
N PRO A 30 -9.11 -16.93 -4.04
CA PRO A 30 -9.36 -16.85 -2.60
C PRO A 30 -8.87 -15.50 -2.05
N ALA A 31 -9.58 -14.98 -1.03
CA ALA A 31 -9.12 -13.81 -0.31
C ALA A 31 -7.79 -14.10 0.41
N GLY A 32 -6.89 -13.11 0.44
CA GLY A 32 -5.58 -13.25 1.07
C GLY A 32 -4.50 -13.84 0.17
N VAL A 33 -4.80 -14.10 -1.11
CA VAL A 33 -3.81 -14.61 -2.08
C VAL A 33 -2.61 -13.65 -2.19
N GLU A 34 -1.43 -14.22 -2.49
CA GLU A 34 -0.16 -13.51 -2.65
C GLU A 34 0.39 -13.69 -4.06
N THR A 35 1.27 -12.78 -4.46
CA THR A 35 1.99 -12.89 -5.74
C THR A 35 2.80 -14.19 -5.79
N GLY A 36 2.75 -14.86 -6.96
CA GLY A 36 3.44 -16.13 -7.20
C GLY A 36 2.65 -17.37 -6.80
N GLN A 37 1.51 -17.22 -6.16
CA GLN A 37 0.64 -18.36 -5.89
C GLN A 37 -0.01 -18.89 -7.16
N GLN A 38 -0.18 -20.21 -7.22
CA GLN A 38 -0.73 -20.92 -8.36
C GLN A 38 -2.07 -21.56 -7.98
N ILE A 39 -3.06 -21.41 -8.87
CA ILE A 39 -4.35 -22.08 -8.80
C ILE A 39 -4.38 -23.12 -9.90
N ARG A 40 -4.50 -24.40 -9.54
CA ARG A 40 -4.64 -25.51 -10.47
C ARG A 40 -6.10 -25.71 -10.83
N LEU A 41 -6.39 -25.72 -12.11
CA LEU A 41 -7.70 -26.03 -12.68
C LEU A 41 -7.58 -27.37 -13.41
N ALA A 42 -8.04 -28.42 -12.75
CA ALA A 42 -7.93 -29.77 -13.28
C ALA A 42 -8.74 -29.95 -14.58
N GLY A 43 -8.13 -30.56 -15.57
CA GLY A 43 -8.80 -30.84 -16.85
C GLY A 43 -9.16 -29.61 -17.69
N GLN A 44 -8.58 -28.44 -17.42
CA GLN A 44 -8.81 -27.20 -18.17
C GLN A 44 -7.60 -26.78 -19.03
N GLY A 45 -6.60 -27.64 -19.15
CA GLY A 45 -5.44 -27.45 -20.00
C GLY A 45 -5.67 -27.94 -21.44
N GLU A 46 -4.60 -28.20 -22.16
CA GLU A 46 -4.64 -28.69 -23.55
C GLU A 46 -5.21 -30.12 -23.66
N ALA A 47 -5.79 -30.41 -24.81
CA ALA A 47 -6.28 -31.76 -25.10
C ALA A 47 -5.13 -32.78 -25.15
N GLY A 48 -5.35 -33.93 -24.56
CA GLY A 48 -4.39 -35.04 -24.61
C GLY A 48 -4.23 -35.63 -26.00
N PHE A 49 -3.08 -36.21 -26.27
CA PHE A 49 -2.82 -36.91 -27.54
C PHE A 49 -3.68 -38.17 -27.65
N ASN A 50 -4.09 -38.51 -28.89
CA ASN A 50 -4.86 -39.73 -29.23
C ASN A 50 -6.14 -39.92 -28.39
N GLY A 51 -6.88 -38.86 -28.13
CA GLY A 51 -8.11 -38.93 -27.32
C GLY A 51 -7.85 -39.07 -25.80
N GLY A 52 -6.65 -38.79 -25.32
CA GLY A 52 -6.32 -38.76 -23.91
C GLY A 52 -7.04 -37.64 -23.16
N PRO A 53 -7.05 -37.68 -21.83
CA PRO A 53 -7.69 -36.65 -21.01
C PRO A 53 -7.03 -35.29 -21.20
N TYR A 54 -7.79 -34.22 -20.92
CA TYR A 54 -7.24 -32.85 -20.88
C TYR A 54 -6.23 -32.70 -19.75
N GLY A 55 -5.18 -31.93 -20.03
CA GLY A 55 -4.21 -31.51 -19.00
C GLY A 55 -4.81 -30.52 -18.02
N ASP A 56 -3.99 -30.04 -17.09
CA ASP A 56 -4.36 -29.03 -16.11
C ASP A 56 -3.92 -27.64 -16.56
N LEU A 57 -4.72 -26.64 -16.20
CA LEU A 57 -4.35 -25.24 -16.36
C LEU A 57 -3.86 -24.68 -15.02
N PHE A 58 -2.69 -24.05 -15.02
CA PHE A 58 -2.14 -23.36 -13.86
C PHE A 58 -2.27 -21.86 -14.05
N VAL A 59 -2.98 -21.20 -13.13
CA VAL A 59 -3.13 -19.73 -13.11
C VAL A 59 -2.19 -19.19 -12.06
N ILE A 60 -1.22 -18.38 -12.49
CA ILE A 60 -0.27 -17.70 -11.60
C ILE A 60 -0.86 -16.34 -11.25
N ILE A 61 -0.96 -16.05 -9.94
CA ILE A 61 -1.50 -14.79 -9.44
C ILE A 61 -0.38 -13.77 -9.31
N ASN A 62 -0.63 -12.56 -9.80
CA ASN A 62 0.21 -11.40 -9.58
C ASN A 62 -0.62 -10.30 -8.89
N VAL A 63 -0.24 -9.93 -7.66
CA VAL A 63 -0.94 -8.91 -6.87
C VAL A 63 -0.19 -7.59 -7.03
N ASN A 64 -0.87 -6.57 -7.53
CA ASN A 64 -0.28 -5.24 -7.67
C ASN A 64 0.00 -4.62 -6.29
N PRO A 65 1.13 -3.90 -6.12
CA PRO A 65 1.43 -3.17 -4.90
C PRO A 65 0.40 -2.05 -4.68
N SER A 66 0.21 -1.68 -3.42
CA SER A 66 -0.62 -0.54 -3.04
C SER A 66 0.24 0.70 -2.82
N ASP A 67 -0.25 1.87 -3.23
CA ASP A 67 0.42 3.16 -2.98
C ASP A 67 0.37 3.59 -1.51
N LYS A 68 -0.56 3.02 -0.73
CA LYS A 68 -0.82 3.41 0.66
C LYS A 68 -0.32 2.40 1.67
N PHE A 69 -0.38 1.12 1.34
CA PHE A 69 -0.14 0.04 2.27
C PHE A 69 1.02 -0.84 1.83
N THR A 70 1.84 -1.25 2.78
CA THR A 70 2.77 -2.36 2.58
C THR A 70 2.18 -3.60 3.22
N ARG A 71 2.28 -4.76 2.55
CA ARG A 71 1.75 -6.02 3.03
C ARG A 71 2.87 -7.05 3.23
N ASP A 72 2.80 -7.76 4.35
CA ASP A 72 3.62 -8.94 4.62
C ASP A 72 2.70 -10.05 5.18
N GLY A 73 2.45 -11.06 4.37
CA GLY A 73 1.46 -12.08 4.67
C GLY A 73 0.08 -11.50 4.94
N SER A 74 -0.45 -11.66 6.14
CA SER A 74 -1.71 -11.06 6.59
C SER A 74 -1.56 -9.73 7.31
N THR A 75 -0.33 -9.30 7.58
CA THR A 75 -0.03 -8.03 8.27
C THR A 75 0.02 -6.88 7.26
N ILE A 76 -0.62 -5.78 7.61
CA ILE A 76 -0.62 -4.54 6.83
C ILE A 76 0.17 -3.48 7.58
N TYR A 77 1.04 -2.76 6.88
CA TYR A 77 1.80 -1.63 7.42
C TYR A 77 1.32 -0.34 6.77
N TYR A 78 1.14 0.67 7.59
CA TYR A 78 0.75 2.00 7.17
C TYR A 78 1.55 3.06 7.93
N THR A 79 2.00 4.10 7.23
CA THR A 79 2.66 5.26 7.86
C THR A 79 1.68 6.41 7.96
N LEU A 80 1.38 6.82 9.19
CA LEU A 80 0.50 7.94 9.50
C LEU A 80 1.33 9.19 9.75
N ASN A 81 1.15 10.21 8.92
CA ASN A 81 1.75 11.51 9.14
C ASN A 81 0.85 12.32 10.09
N ILE A 82 1.42 12.80 11.19
CA ILE A 82 0.75 13.71 12.14
C ILE A 82 1.57 14.97 12.35
N SER A 83 0.92 16.02 12.81
CA SER A 83 1.59 17.26 13.21
C SER A 83 2.30 17.12 14.56
N PHE A 84 3.26 18.00 14.81
CA PHE A 84 3.88 18.14 16.13
C PHE A 84 2.84 18.40 17.24
N VAL A 85 1.83 19.23 16.96
CA VAL A 85 0.78 19.57 17.92
C VAL A 85 -0.05 18.35 18.30
N GLN A 86 -0.47 17.54 17.30
CA GLN A 86 -1.19 16.30 17.55
C GLN A 86 -0.36 15.29 18.35
N ALA A 87 0.95 15.22 18.07
CA ALA A 87 1.85 14.34 18.81
C ALA A 87 2.06 14.79 20.26
N ALA A 88 2.18 16.10 20.49
CA ALA A 88 2.43 16.66 21.81
C ALA A 88 1.19 16.63 22.72
N LEU A 89 0.03 17.02 22.20
CA LEU A 89 -1.20 17.15 22.97
C LEU A 89 -2.06 15.89 22.97
N GLY A 90 -1.79 14.97 22.03
CA GLY A 90 -2.67 13.86 21.74
C GLY A 90 -3.83 14.27 20.82
N ASP A 91 -4.40 13.31 20.11
CA ASP A 91 -5.53 13.52 19.22
C ASP A 91 -6.23 12.19 18.91
N THR A 92 -7.44 12.25 18.37
CA THR A 92 -8.11 11.10 17.77
C THR A 92 -8.17 11.32 16.28
N VAL A 93 -7.55 10.43 15.54
CA VAL A 93 -7.36 10.55 14.07
C VAL A 93 -8.01 9.40 13.35
N GLU A 94 -8.50 9.66 12.15
CA GLU A 94 -9.04 8.65 11.26
C GLU A 94 -7.90 7.99 10.48
N VAL A 95 -7.81 6.66 10.56
CA VAL A 95 -6.77 5.85 9.91
C VAL A 95 -7.40 4.95 8.85
N PRO A 96 -6.95 4.99 7.60
CA PRO A 96 -7.42 4.08 6.59
C PRO A 96 -6.94 2.66 6.87
N THR A 97 -7.83 1.70 6.65
CA THR A 97 -7.52 0.26 6.66
C THR A 97 -8.01 -0.38 5.37
N VAL A 98 -7.63 -1.63 5.12
CA VAL A 98 -8.16 -2.42 3.99
C VAL A 98 -9.65 -2.77 4.13
N HIS A 99 -10.26 -2.45 5.28
CA HIS A 99 -11.68 -2.67 5.59
C HIS A 99 -12.47 -1.38 5.81
N GLY A 100 -11.93 -0.24 5.37
CA GLY A 100 -12.49 1.11 5.64
C GLY A 100 -11.71 1.83 6.73
N ASN A 101 -12.16 3.05 7.04
CA ASN A 101 -11.48 3.91 8.01
C ASN A 101 -11.85 3.53 9.45
N VAL A 102 -10.93 3.73 10.38
CA VAL A 102 -11.16 3.52 11.82
C VAL A 102 -10.55 4.68 12.60
N GLU A 103 -11.17 5.04 13.71
CA GLU A 103 -10.61 6.02 14.65
C GLU A 103 -9.49 5.38 15.48
N MET A 104 -8.40 6.11 15.64
CA MET A 104 -7.27 5.72 16.47
C MET A 104 -6.84 6.89 17.34
N THR A 105 -6.73 6.65 18.64
CA THR A 105 -6.25 7.65 19.61
C THR A 105 -4.72 7.69 19.61
N ILE A 106 -4.18 8.88 19.45
CA ILE A 106 -2.77 9.20 19.60
C ILE A 106 -2.59 9.77 21.02
N PRO A 107 -1.90 9.07 21.94
CA PRO A 107 -1.63 9.61 23.27
C PRO A 107 -0.73 10.85 23.21
N ALA A 108 -0.92 11.77 24.14
CA ALA A 108 -0.02 12.92 24.30
C ALA A 108 1.43 12.46 24.52
N GLY A 109 2.39 13.19 23.93
CA GLY A 109 3.81 12.84 23.99
C GLY A 109 4.23 11.72 23.06
N THR A 110 3.41 11.33 22.09
CA THR A 110 3.75 10.31 21.10
C THR A 110 4.97 10.74 20.28
N GLN A 111 5.96 9.86 20.17
CA GLN A 111 7.18 10.11 19.42
C GLN A 111 7.09 9.53 17.99
N THR A 112 7.86 10.14 17.07
CA THR A 112 7.99 9.59 15.71
C THR A 112 8.56 8.17 15.74
N GLY A 113 8.06 7.29 14.87
CA GLY A 113 8.43 5.87 14.86
C GLY A 113 7.60 4.98 15.79
N LYS A 114 6.76 5.57 16.67
CA LYS A 114 5.83 4.79 17.49
C LYS A 114 4.86 4.03 16.59
N THR A 115 4.71 2.72 16.87
CA THR A 115 3.80 1.86 16.11
C THR A 115 2.62 1.45 16.99
N PHE A 116 1.41 1.60 16.43
CA PHE A 116 0.14 1.16 17.00
C PHE A 116 -0.38 -0.05 16.24
N ARG A 117 -0.91 -1.03 16.94
CA ARG A 117 -1.51 -2.23 16.35
C ARG A 117 -3.03 -2.12 16.34
N LEU A 118 -3.61 -2.16 15.16
CA LEU A 118 -5.05 -2.27 14.95
C LEU A 118 -5.40 -3.74 14.73
N LYS A 119 -5.88 -4.38 15.79
CA LYS A 119 -6.19 -5.82 15.78
C LYS A 119 -7.30 -6.15 14.78
N GLY A 120 -7.09 -7.19 13.96
CA GLY A 120 -8.05 -7.66 12.98
C GLY A 120 -8.31 -6.70 11.81
N LYS A 121 -7.45 -5.69 11.59
CA LYS A 121 -7.56 -4.74 10.48
C LYS A 121 -6.57 -5.00 9.34
N GLY A 122 -5.88 -6.13 9.39
CA GLY A 122 -4.99 -6.60 8.33
C GLY A 122 -5.71 -7.38 7.22
N ALA A 123 -4.93 -8.02 6.34
CA ALA A 123 -5.44 -8.83 5.25
C ALA A 123 -6.02 -10.17 5.74
N PRO A 124 -6.96 -10.77 5.01
CA PRO A 124 -7.43 -12.11 5.27
C PRO A 124 -6.29 -13.13 5.17
N ARG A 125 -6.34 -14.19 5.96
CA ARG A 125 -5.40 -15.30 5.83
C ARG A 125 -5.85 -16.26 4.74
N LEU A 126 -4.94 -16.73 3.91
CA LEU A 126 -5.23 -17.59 2.76
C LEU A 126 -5.96 -18.90 3.12
N ARG A 127 -5.59 -19.50 4.24
CA ARG A 127 -6.17 -20.78 4.70
C ARG A 127 -7.41 -20.63 5.59
N GLY A 128 -8.05 -19.45 5.53
CA GLY A 128 -9.18 -19.13 6.39
C GLY A 128 -8.74 -18.76 7.82
N GLY A 129 -9.73 -18.40 8.65
CA GLY A 129 -9.50 -17.94 10.02
C GLY A 129 -9.65 -16.43 10.18
N SER A 130 -9.08 -15.90 11.27
CA SER A 130 -9.12 -14.46 11.56
C SER A 130 -8.27 -13.65 10.60
N GLN A 131 -8.64 -12.40 10.40
CA GLN A 131 -7.83 -11.40 9.69
C GLN A 131 -6.52 -11.15 10.45
N GLY A 132 -5.50 -10.73 9.74
CA GLY A 132 -4.26 -10.22 10.34
C GLY A 132 -4.49 -8.86 11.01
N ASP A 133 -3.41 -8.23 11.44
CA ASP A 133 -3.44 -6.92 12.09
C ASP A 133 -2.88 -5.85 11.15
N GLN A 134 -3.25 -4.59 11.40
CA GLN A 134 -2.59 -3.46 10.77
C GLN A 134 -1.68 -2.77 11.77
N HIS A 135 -0.45 -2.50 11.36
CA HIS A 135 0.55 -1.75 12.11
C HIS A 135 0.63 -0.33 11.54
N VAL A 136 0.31 0.65 12.39
CA VAL A 136 0.33 2.07 12.03
C VAL A 136 1.55 2.71 12.67
N THR A 137 2.54 3.08 11.87
CA THR A 137 3.73 3.77 12.35
C THR A 137 3.54 5.27 12.20
N VAL A 138 3.65 6.00 13.31
CA VAL A 138 3.50 7.46 13.34
C VAL A 138 4.77 8.13 12.84
N LYS A 139 4.61 9.10 11.95
CA LYS A 139 5.66 10.01 11.49
C LYS A 139 5.25 11.45 11.78
N ILE A 140 6.02 12.13 12.63
CA ILE A 140 5.78 13.55 12.92
C ILE A 140 6.37 14.37 11.77
N VAL A 141 5.52 15.21 11.16
CA VAL A 141 5.91 16.06 10.04
C VAL A 141 6.06 17.49 10.51
N THR A 142 7.24 18.06 10.33
CA THR A 142 7.50 19.47 10.60
C THR A 142 6.99 20.32 9.42
N PRO A 143 6.16 21.34 9.66
CA PRO A 143 5.69 22.22 8.61
C PRO A 143 6.84 23.02 8.01
N THR A 144 6.92 23.06 6.67
CA THR A 144 7.98 23.78 5.93
C THR A 144 7.60 25.22 5.60
N LYS A 145 6.30 25.53 5.58
CA LYS A 145 5.77 26.86 5.31
C LYS A 145 4.91 27.30 6.49
N LEU A 146 5.31 28.37 7.16
CA LEU A 146 4.63 28.94 8.31
C LEU A 146 4.15 30.35 7.96
N ASN A 147 2.91 30.67 8.32
CA ASN A 147 2.44 32.06 8.36
C ASN A 147 2.95 32.76 9.63
N ASP A 148 2.73 34.08 9.73
CA ASP A 148 3.29 34.87 10.80
C ASP A 148 2.70 34.51 12.17
N ALA A 149 1.41 34.23 12.25
CA ALA A 149 0.75 33.78 13.49
C ALA A 149 1.32 32.42 13.96
N GLN A 150 1.60 31.49 13.05
CA GLN A 150 2.22 30.21 13.39
C GLN A 150 3.66 30.38 13.90
N LYS A 151 4.43 31.32 13.30
CA LYS A 151 5.78 31.64 13.78
C LYS A 151 5.75 32.23 15.18
N GLU A 152 4.84 33.18 15.45
CA GLU A 152 4.65 33.76 16.77
C GLU A 152 4.30 32.73 17.84
N ALA A 153 3.35 31.81 17.51
CA ALA A 153 2.97 30.74 18.43
C ALA A 153 4.14 29.80 18.75
N LEU A 154 4.95 29.44 17.74
CA LEU A 154 6.15 28.60 17.94
C LEU A 154 7.24 29.31 18.73
N LEU A 155 7.44 30.62 18.52
CA LEU A 155 8.37 31.41 19.31
C LEU A 155 7.91 31.56 20.76
N ALA A 156 6.61 31.73 20.99
CA ALA A 156 6.04 31.75 22.33
C ALA A 156 6.23 30.41 23.05
N PHE A 157 6.01 29.31 22.35
CA PHE A 157 6.26 27.95 22.85
C PHE A 157 7.75 27.76 23.21
N ALA A 158 8.66 28.12 22.30
CA ALA A 158 10.10 28.04 22.53
C ALA A 158 10.55 28.84 23.77
N LYS A 159 10.04 30.06 23.92
CA LYS A 159 10.31 30.90 25.10
C LYS A 159 9.80 30.24 26.37
N ALA A 160 8.60 29.69 26.37
CA ALA A 160 8.03 28.96 27.51
C ALA A 160 8.82 27.71 27.89
N SER A 161 9.46 27.05 26.88
CA SER A 161 10.30 25.86 27.05
C SER A 161 11.75 26.18 27.48
N GLY A 162 12.14 27.45 27.56
CA GLY A 162 13.51 27.85 27.89
C GLY A 162 14.51 27.80 26.72
N ASP A 163 14.02 27.62 25.50
CA ASP A 163 14.84 27.58 24.27
C ASP A 163 15.18 28.99 23.77
N GLU A 164 15.83 29.79 24.61
CA GLU A 164 16.11 31.23 24.35
C GLU A 164 17.07 31.48 23.18
N LYS A 165 17.73 30.45 22.65
CA LYS A 165 18.77 30.55 21.60
C LYS A 165 18.31 30.29 20.19
N ILE A 166 17.01 30.30 19.89
CA ILE A 166 16.54 30.23 18.52
C ILE A 166 16.91 31.56 17.83
N ALA A 167 17.96 31.54 17.02
CA ALA A 167 18.40 32.71 16.27
C ALA A 167 17.24 33.26 15.42
N PRO A 168 16.91 34.56 15.55
CA PRO A 168 15.90 35.19 14.73
C PRO A 168 16.30 34.97 13.25
N GLN A 169 15.38 34.51 12.41
CA GLN A 169 15.61 34.47 10.98
C GLN A 169 16.08 35.86 10.54
N LYS A 170 17.25 35.94 9.92
CA LYS A 170 17.80 37.22 9.40
C LYS A 170 16.68 37.88 8.61
N LYS A 171 16.22 39.06 9.05
CA LYS A 171 15.30 39.89 8.28
C LYS A 171 15.84 40.00 6.86
N GLY A 172 15.06 39.61 5.88
CA GLY A 172 15.51 39.63 4.47
C GLY A 172 16.03 41.01 4.12
N PHE A 173 17.00 41.11 3.23
CA PHE A 173 17.68 42.33 2.82
C PHE A 173 16.72 43.51 2.51
N PHE A 174 15.52 43.18 2.00
CA PHE A 174 14.48 44.16 1.67
C PHE A 174 13.87 44.88 2.90
N ASN A 175 13.81 44.26 4.09
CA ASN A 175 13.31 44.92 5.30
C ASN A 175 14.34 45.91 5.85
N LYS A 176 15.65 45.66 5.67
CA LYS A 176 16.70 46.60 6.03
C LYS A 176 16.69 47.86 5.17
N VAL A 177 16.29 47.76 3.90
CA VAL A 177 16.20 48.91 2.99
C VAL A 177 14.96 49.76 3.35
N LYS A 178 13.89 49.15 3.80
CA LYS A 178 12.67 49.87 4.21
C LYS A 178 12.87 50.66 5.51
N ASP A 179 13.49 50.03 6.51
CA ASP A 179 13.83 50.69 7.81
C ASP A 179 14.82 51.87 7.58
N ALA A 180 15.73 51.76 6.58
CA ALA A 180 16.67 52.83 6.25
C ALA A 180 16.09 53.98 5.42
N LEU A 181 14.90 53.80 4.81
CA LEU A 181 14.19 54.82 4.03
C LEU A 181 13.13 55.57 4.87
N GLU A 182 12.73 55.01 6.02
CA GLU A 182 11.80 55.70 6.96
C GLU A 182 12.54 56.60 7.95
N ASP A 183 13.88 56.54 8.02
CA ASP A 183 14.75 57.37 8.87
C ASP A 183 15.37 58.56 8.11
N LEU A 184 14.94 58.89 6.88
CA LEU A 184 15.34 60.02 6.05
C LEU A 184 14.19 61.03 5.90
#